data_5e860257bb08a1714dc6817fecab2cbc
#
_entry.id   5e860257bb08a1714dc6817fecab2cbc
#
_cell.length_a   1.000
_cell.length_b   1.000
_cell.length_c   1.000
_cell.angle_alpha   90.00
_cell.angle_beta   90.00
_cell.angle_gamma   90.00
#
_symmetry.space_group_name_H-M   'P 1'
#
loop_
_entity.id
_entity.type
_entity.pdbx_description
1 polymer ?
#
loop_
_entity_poly.entity_id
_entity_poly.type
_entity_poly.pdbx_seq_one_letter_code
_entity_poly.pdbx_strand_id
1 'polypeptide(L)'
;DCTFGIIGVGHVGSKVEAMARYLGFNVLLCDPPRAAAEGPEKFCSLEYLLENSDIVTMHVPLDETTRGMADETFFALMKPGAIFINAARGEVIDEQALIAAAPKFGAVVIDTWCNEPHINEELLDIADIATPHIAGYSLLGKQNATTMAVQAVARFFGIPELYDFKPLDADSAHEPVLLDLKG
;
A
#
# COMPACT_ATOMS: atom_id res chain seq x y z
N ASP A 1 -16.45 -14.63 7.83
CA ASP A 1 -16.27 -13.55 6.85
C ASP A 1 -15.10 -12.68 7.29
N CYS A 2 -14.08 -12.50 6.43
CA CYS A 2 -12.89 -11.71 6.72
C CYS A 2 -13.06 -10.30 6.13
N THR A 3 -12.76 -9.26 6.91
CA THR A 3 -12.87 -7.85 6.50
C THR A 3 -11.50 -7.26 6.20
N PHE A 4 -11.37 -6.67 5.02
CA PHE A 4 -10.14 -6.06 4.50
C PHE A 4 -10.29 -4.53 4.51
N GLY A 5 -9.54 -3.86 5.37
CA GLY A 5 -9.50 -2.40 5.48
C GLY A 5 -8.38 -1.81 4.61
N ILE A 6 -8.75 -0.86 3.74
CA ILE A 6 -7.82 -0.20 2.83
C ILE A 6 -7.78 1.29 3.16
N ILE A 7 -6.60 1.80 3.55
CA ILE A 7 -6.36 3.20 3.87
C ILE A 7 -5.58 3.84 2.71
N GLY A 8 -6.20 4.82 2.04
CA GLY A 8 -5.71 5.40 0.79
C GLY A 8 -6.16 4.59 -0.43
N VAL A 9 -7.16 5.10 -1.16
CA VAL A 9 -7.79 4.39 -2.30
C VAL A 9 -7.44 5.08 -3.61
N GLY A 10 -6.17 5.42 -3.79
CA GLY A 10 -5.59 5.96 -5.02
C GLY A 10 -5.40 4.87 -6.09
N HIS A 11 -4.41 5.06 -6.98
CA HIS A 11 -4.15 4.11 -8.06
C HIS A 11 -3.83 2.68 -7.58
N VAL A 12 -3.08 2.54 -6.49
CA VAL A 12 -2.74 1.23 -5.93
C VAL A 12 -3.90 0.69 -5.10
N GLY A 13 -4.41 1.48 -4.13
CA GLY A 13 -5.49 1.04 -3.26
C GLY A 13 -6.75 0.62 -4.00
N SER A 14 -7.11 1.27 -5.12
CA SER A 14 -8.25 0.84 -5.95
C SER A 14 -8.04 -0.53 -6.61
N LYS A 15 -6.79 -0.87 -6.96
CA LYS A 15 -6.47 -2.22 -7.49
C LYS A 15 -6.50 -3.27 -6.39
N VAL A 16 -6.04 -2.91 -5.19
CA VAL A 16 -6.13 -3.77 -4.01
C VAL A 16 -7.59 -4.00 -3.64
N GLU A 17 -8.44 -2.97 -3.67
CA GLU A 17 -9.88 -3.10 -3.48
C GLU A 17 -10.50 -4.10 -4.46
N ALA A 18 -10.22 -3.94 -5.76
CA ALA A 18 -10.76 -4.82 -6.79
C ALA A 18 -10.34 -6.29 -6.55
N MET A 19 -9.07 -6.52 -6.18
CA MET A 19 -8.56 -7.85 -5.88
C MET A 19 -9.18 -8.43 -4.60
N ALA A 20 -9.27 -7.64 -3.52
CA ALA A 20 -9.86 -8.09 -2.27
C ALA A 20 -11.34 -8.50 -2.44
N ARG A 21 -12.12 -7.71 -3.20
CA ARG A 21 -13.50 -8.06 -3.53
C ARG A 21 -13.61 -9.32 -4.40
N TYR A 22 -12.71 -9.46 -5.39
CA TYR A 22 -12.66 -10.66 -6.22
C TYR A 22 -12.36 -11.93 -5.42
N LEU A 23 -11.53 -11.81 -4.39
CA LEU A 23 -11.20 -12.91 -3.46
C LEU A 23 -12.30 -13.16 -2.41
N GLY A 24 -13.37 -12.38 -2.40
CA GLY A 24 -14.52 -12.58 -1.52
C GLY A 24 -14.41 -11.93 -0.13
N PHE A 25 -13.47 -11.00 0.07
CA PHE A 25 -13.39 -10.23 1.32
C PHE A 25 -14.50 -9.20 1.40
N ASN A 26 -14.98 -8.92 2.62
CA ASN A 26 -15.67 -7.68 2.92
C ASN A 26 -14.63 -6.55 2.89
N VAL A 27 -14.91 -5.45 2.18
CA VAL A 27 -13.92 -4.36 2.02
C VAL A 27 -14.43 -3.09 2.64
N LEU A 28 -13.64 -2.52 3.54
CA LEU A 28 -13.80 -1.17 4.12
C LEU A 28 -12.77 -0.23 3.50
N LEU A 29 -13.19 0.97 3.15
CA LEU A 29 -12.37 1.98 2.49
C LEU A 29 -12.29 3.25 3.33
N CYS A 30 -11.08 3.76 3.55
CA CYS A 30 -10.85 5.06 4.16
C CYS A 30 -9.97 5.91 3.25
N ASP A 31 -10.54 6.97 2.69
CA ASP A 31 -9.85 7.97 1.86
C ASP A 31 -10.59 9.30 1.98
N PRO A 32 -10.27 10.14 2.98
CA PRO A 32 -10.97 11.39 3.22
C PRO A 32 -10.98 12.36 2.02
N PRO A 33 -9.88 12.56 1.27
CA PRO A 33 -9.89 13.38 0.05
C PRO A 33 -10.88 12.88 -1.01
N ARG A 34 -10.94 11.56 -1.24
CA ARG A 34 -11.90 10.99 -2.18
C ARG A 34 -13.33 11.05 -1.68
N ALA A 35 -13.54 10.80 -0.40
CA ALA A 35 -14.86 10.93 0.22
C ALA A 35 -15.42 12.35 0.07
N ALA A 36 -14.56 13.37 0.21
CA ALA A 36 -14.95 14.76 -0.01
C ALA A 36 -15.27 15.08 -1.49
N ALA A 37 -14.58 14.44 -2.43
CA ALA A 37 -14.74 14.70 -3.87
C ALA A 37 -15.85 13.87 -4.52
N GLU A 38 -16.04 12.62 -4.08
CA GLU A 38 -16.92 11.62 -4.73
C GLU A 38 -18.20 11.33 -3.93
N GLY A 39 -18.30 11.80 -2.68
CA GLY A 39 -19.33 11.46 -1.71
C GLY A 39 -18.88 10.40 -0.71
N PRO A 40 -19.45 10.41 0.51
CA PRO A 40 -19.02 9.56 1.62
C PRO A 40 -19.55 8.11 1.55
N GLU A 41 -20.46 7.80 0.64
CA GLU A 41 -21.25 6.55 0.67
C GLU A 41 -20.40 5.28 0.57
N LYS A 42 -19.20 5.38 -0.02
CA LYS A 42 -18.28 4.26 -0.21
C LYS A 42 -17.20 4.19 0.86
N PHE A 43 -17.07 5.21 1.67
CA PHE A 43 -15.97 5.39 2.61
C PHE A 43 -16.47 5.39 4.05
N CYS A 44 -15.64 4.93 4.96
CA CYS A 44 -15.90 5.04 6.40
C CYS A 44 -14.80 5.86 7.08
N SER A 45 -14.99 6.16 8.36
CA SER A 45 -13.93 6.79 9.16
C SER A 45 -12.77 5.83 9.38
N LEU A 46 -11.61 6.38 9.70
CA LEU A 46 -10.42 5.59 10.01
C LEU A 46 -10.67 4.68 11.21
N GLU A 47 -11.26 5.23 12.27
CA GLU A 47 -11.57 4.51 13.50
C GLU A 47 -12.47 3.30 13.21
N TYR A 48 -13.56 3.52 12.47
CA TYR A 48 -14.47 2.43 12.11
C TYR A 48 -13.76 1.33 11.31
N LEU A 49 -12.89 1.72 10.36
CA LEU A 49 -12.12 0.76 9.58
C LEU A 49 -11.20 -0.07 10.48
N LEU A 50 -10.45 0.58 11.38
CA LEU A 50 -9.49 -0.09 12.26
C LEU A 50 -10.18 -1.08 13.21
N GLU A 51 -11.29 -0.67 13.82
CA GLU A 51 -12.06 -1.50 14.76
C GLU A 51 -12.74 -2.70 14.09
N ASN A 52 -12.99 -2.65 12.78
CA ASN A 52 -13.80 -3.67 12.09
C ASN A 52 -13.02 -4.50 11.07
N SER A 53 -11.74 -4.22 10.82
CA SER A 53 -10.93 -4.96 9.86
C SER A 53 -10.12 -6.08 10.50
N ASP A 54 -10.03 -7.21 9.79
CA ASP A 54 -9.15 -8.34 10.13
C ASP A 54 -7.78 -8.20 9.45
N ILE A 55 -7.75 -7.45 8.33
CA ILE A 55 -6.53 -7.09 7.60
C ILE A 55 -6.60 -5.59 7.36
N VAL A 56 -5.54 -4.85 7.68
CA VAL A 56 -5.42 -3.40 7.42
C VAL A 56 -4.21 -3.17 6.54
N THR A 57 -4.39 -2.48 5.41
CA THR A 57 -3.31 -2.14 4.47
C THR A 57 -3.28 -0.66 4.16
N MET A 58 -2.07 -0.09 4.12
CA MET A 58 -1.84 1.33 3.87
C MET A 58 -1.33 1.59 2.45
N HIS A 59 -1.97 2.55 1.75
CA HIS A 59 -1.64 2.98 0.39
C HIS A 59 -1.69 4.52 0.25
N VAL A 60 -1.42 5.23 1.33
CA VAL A 60 -1.39 6.69 1.37
C VAL A 60 -0.07 7.24 0.82
N PRO A 61 -0.03 8.42 0.21
CA PRO A 61 1.22 9.14 -0.05
C PRO A 61 1.86 9.55 1.28
N LEU A 62 3.15 9.88 1.26
CA LEU A 62 3.81 10.51 2.40
C LEU A 62 3.73 12.03 2.24
N ASP A 63 3.01 12.67 3.14
CA ASP A 63 2.92 14.11 3.26
C ASP A 63 2.74 14.52 4.74
N GLU A 64 2.50 15.80 5.01
CA GLU A 64 2.36 16.32 6.38
C GLU A 64 1.15 15.72 7.12
N THR A 65 0.11 15.27 6.41
CA THR A 65 -1.11 14.71 7.00
C THR A 65 -1.02 13.22 7.27
N THR A 66 -0.10 12.53 6.59
CA THR A 66 0.05 11.07 6.67
C THR A 66 1.32 10.63 7.39
N ARG A 67 2.27 11.54 7.61
CA ARG A 67 3.49 11.25 8.36
C ARG A 67 3.15 10.85 9.79
N GLY A 68 3.55 9.64 10.19
CA GLY A 68 3.30 9.10 11.52
C GLY A 68 1.80 8.90 11.83
N MET A 69 0.93 8.80 10.82
CA MET A 69 -0.50 8.62 11.04
C MET A 69 -0.84 7.28 11.70
N ALA A 70 -0.02 6.26 11.47
CA ALA A 70 -0.14 4.99 12.18
C ALA A 70 0.67 5.05 13.48
N ASP A 71 0.09 5.71 14.46
CA ASP A 71 0.63 5.94 15.80
C ASP A 71 0.08 4.92 16.83
N GLU A 72 0.38 5.14 18.10
CA GLU A 72 -0.10 4.30 19.20
C GLU A 72 -1.64 4.21 19.23
N THR A 73 -2.34 5.32 18.96
CA THR A 73 -3.82 5.35 18.93
C THR A 73 -4.36 4.52 17.77
N PHE A 74 -3.74 4.64 16.60
CA PHE A 74 -4.09 3.83 15.42
C PHE A 74 -3.98 2.33 15.74
N PHE A 75 -2.84 1.90 16.27
CA PHE A 75 -2.63 0.48 16.58
C PHE A 75 -3.50 0.01 17.75
N ALA A 76 -3.83 0.87 18.71
CA ALA A 76 -4.73 0.51 19.80
C ALA A 76 -6.15 0.18 19.30
N LEU A 77 -6.64 0.87 18.27
CA LEU A 77 -7.96 0.66 17.66
C LEU A 77 -8.05 -0.62 16.83
N MET A 78 -6.94 -1.14 16.29
CA MET A 78 -6.97 -2.35 15.51
C MET A 78 -7.36 -3.56 16.34
N LYS A 79 -8.01 -4.53 15.73
CA LYS A 79 -8.45 -5.76 16.39
C LYS A 79 -7.26 -6.61 16.86
N PRO A 80 -7.35 -7.27 18.01
CA PRO A 80 -6.42 -8.35 18.35
C PRO A 80 -6.45 -9.44 17.27
N GLY A 81 -5.27 -9.93 16.86
CA GLY A 81 -5.13 -10.91 15.80
C GLY A 81 -5.25 -10.38 14.38
N ALA A 82 -5.47 -9.06 14.19
CA ALA A 82 -5.49 -8.46 12.86
C ALA A 82 -4.10 -8.52 12.20
N ILE A 83 -4.08 -8.50 10.88
CA ILE A 83 -2.88 -8.39 10.06
C ILE A 83 -2.67 -6.93 9.68
N PHE A 84 -1.46 -6.40 9.92
CA PHE A 84 -1.08 -5.07 9.49
C PHE A 84 -0.11 -5.13 8.30
N ILE A 85 -0.37 -4.34 7.25
CA ILE A 85 0.44 -4.31 6.03
C ILE A 85 0.81 -2.86 5.70
N ASN A 86 2.11 -2.58 5.56
CA ASN A 86 2.59 -1.32 5.00
C ASN A 86 3.48 -1.54 3.79
N ALA A 87 2.96 -1.18 2.62
CA ALA A 87 3.70 -1.09 1.35
C ALA A 87 3.57 0.33 0.75
N ALA A 88 3.33 1.34 1.59
CA ALA A 88 3.21 2.74 1.18
C ALA A 88 4.54 3.49 1.30
N ARG A 89 4.86 3.97 2.50
CA ARG A 89 6.14 4.61 2.89
C ARG A 89 6.42 4.28 4.35
N GLY A 90 7.69 4.15 4.73
CA GLY A 90 8.08 3.86 6.11
C GLY A 90 7.56 4.91 7.09
N GLU A 91 7.76 6.18 6.75
CA GLU A 91 7.45 7.32 7.62
C GLU A 91 5.95 7.58 7.84
N VAL A 92 5.04 6.82 7.21
CA VAL A 92 3.61 6.87 7.56
C VAL A 92 3.32 6.15 8.88
N ILE A 93 4.28 5.36 9.38
CA ILE A 93 4.20 4.60 10.62
C ILE A 93 5.08 5.26 11.68
N ASP A 94 4.62 5.29 12.92
CA ASP A 94 5.48 5.35 14.09
C ASP A 94 5.98 3.92 14.37
N GLU A 95 7.24 3.64 14.01
CA GLU A 95 7.83 2.31 14.15
C GLU A 95 7.87 1.83 15.60
N GLN A 96 8.09 2.71 16.57
CA GLN A 96 8.11 2.35 17.99
C GLN A 96 6.71 1.95 18.47
N ALA A 97 5.69 2.67 18.03
CA ALA A 97 4.30 2.34 18.32
C ALA A 97 3.91 0.98 17.71
N LEU A 98 4.36 0.69 16.48
CA LEU A 98 4.12 -0.61 15.84
C LEU A 98 4.82 -1.74 16.58
N ILE A 99 6.11 -1.58 16.93
CA ILE A 99 6.88 -2.58 17.69
C ILE A 99 6.18 -2.91 19.02
N ALA A 100 5.74 -1.88 19.75
CA ALA A 100 5.02 -2.07 21.01
C ALA A 100 3.67 -2.78 20.82
N ALA A 101 2.98 -2.55 19.72
CA ALA A 101 1.68 -3.13 19.41
C ALA A 101 1.76 -4.53 18.77
N ALA A 102 2.88 -4.89 18.16
CA ALA A 102 3.06 -6.12 17.38
C ALA A 102 2.63 -7.41 18.10
N PRO A 103 2.86 -7.61 19.41
CA PRO A 103 2.40 -8.81 20.11
C PRO A 103 0.87 -9.01 20.09
N LYS A 104 0.10 -7.97 19.75
CA LYS A 104 -1.36 -8.02 19.61
C LYS A 104 -1.80 -8.58 18.25
N PHE A 105 -0.96 -8.49 17.22
CA PHE A 105 -1.32 -8.76 15.83
C PHE A 105 -1.14 -10.23 15.46
N GLY A 106 -1.89 -10.67 14.45
CA GLY A 106 -1.74 -11.99 13.83
C GLY A 106 -0.54 -12.04 12.89
N ALA A 107 -0.22 -10.92 12.23
CA ALA A 107 1.00 -10.75 11.45
C ALA A 107 1.28 -9.26 11.18
N VAL A 108 2.57 -8.95 10.98
CA VAL A 108 3.10 -7.65 10.56
C VAL A 108 3.86 -7.82 9.24
N VAL A 109 3.43 -7.09 8.20
CA VAL A 109 4.00 -7.18 6.85
C VAL A 109 4.51 -5.81 6.43
N ILE A 110 5.82 -5.69 6.20
CA ILE A 110 6.48 -4.41 5.90
C ILE A 110 7.31 -4.53 4.62
N ASP A 111 7.02 -3.67 3.66
CA ASP A 111 7.83 -3.51 2.44
C ASP A 111 8.64 -2.22 2.45
N THR A 112 8.18 -1.19 3.16
CA THR A 112 8.77 0.15 3.19
C THR A 112 9.16 0.55 4.60
N TRP A 113 10.37 1.11 4.77
CA TRP A 113 11.01 1.31 6.06
C TRP A 113 11.39 2.78 6.25
N CYS A 114 11.45 3.24 7.50
CA CYS A 114 12.06 4.54 7.79
C CYS A 114 13.57 4.48 7.55
N ASN A 115 14.13 5.59 7.09
CA ASN A 115 15.58 5.80 6.94
C ASN A 115 16.30 4.78 6.03
N GLU A 116 15.62 4.21 5.03
CA GLU A 116 16.27 3.32 4.06
C GLU A 116 17.57 3.91 3.50
N PRO A 117 18.67 3.15 3.39
CA PRO A 117 18.81 1.71 3.63
C PRO A 117 19.15 1.34 5.09
N HIS A 118 19.21 2.28 6.01
CA HIS A 118 19.56 2.07 7.42
C HIS A 118 18.30 1.89 8.26
N ILE A 119 17.67 0.72 8.08
CA ILE A 119 16.36 0.42 8.66
C ILE A 119 16.46 0.08 10.16
N ASN A 120 15.32 0.10 10.84
CA ASN A 120 15.21 -0.31 12.23
C ASN A 120 15.24 -1.84 12.33
N GLU A 121 16.31 -2.40 12.92
CA GLU A 121 16.51 -3.84 13.07
C GLU A 121 15.45 -4.47 14.00
N GLU A 122 14.98 -3.75 15.02
CA GLU A 122 13.94 -4.24 15.92
C GLU A 122 12.60 -4.43 15.20
N LEU A 123 12.25 -3.50 14.30
CA LEU A 123 11.08 -3.64 13.43
C LEU A 123 11.26 -4.81 12.45
N LEU A 124 12.46 -5.00 11.90
CA LEU A 124 12.76 -6.11 11.01
C LEU A 124 12.58 -7.45 11.72
N ASP A 125 13.03 -7.56 12.97
CA ASP A 125 12.96 -8.79 13.76
C ASP A 125 11.52 -9.20 14.10
N ILE A 126 10.60 -8.23 14.24
CA ILE A 126 9.19 -8.52 14.57
C ILE A 126 8.29 -8.65 13.33
N ALA A 127 8.78 -8.33 12.14
CA ALA A 127 7.99 -8.44 10.92
C ALA A 127 7.92 -9.90 10.45
N ASP A 128 6.71 -10.43 10.29
CA ASP A 128 6.49 -11.79 9.77
C ASP A 128 6.86 -11.90 8.29
N ILE A 129 6.64 -10.82 7.53
CA ILE A 129 7.09 -10.68 6.15
C ILE A 129 7.75 -9.32 6.01
N ALA A 130 9.04 -9.34 5.67
CA ALA A 130 9.86 -8.17 5.43
C ALA A 130 10.42 -8.22 4.00
N THR A 131 10.19 -7.15 3.21
CA THR A 131 10.73 -7.03 1.86
C THR A 131 11.46 -5.69 1.68
N PRO A 132 12.49 -5.63 0.81
CA PRO A 132 13.35 -4.45 0.70
C PRO A 132 12.79 -3.43 -0.30
N HIS A 133 11.59 -2.88 -0.03
CA HIS A 133 10.89 -1.85 -0.83
C HIS A 133 10.71 -2.27 -2.30
N ILE A 134 10.16 -3.45 -2.52
CA ILE A 134 10.01 -4.06 -3.85
C ILE A 134 8.57 -4.27 -4.31
N ALA A 135 7.56 -4.00 -3.47
CA ALA A 135 6.15 -4.26 -3.79
C ALA A 135 5.68 -3.51 -5.06
N GLY A 136 6.27 -2.33 -5.35
CA GLY A 136 6.03 -1.57 -6.58
C GLY A 136 7.11 -1.75 -7.65
N TYR A 137 8.13 -2.58 -7.43
CA TYR A 137 9.33 -2.63 -8.27
C TYR A 137 9.21 -3.70 -9.35
N SER A 138 8.37 -3.44 -10.35
CA SER A 138 8.25 -4.31 -11.52
C SER A 138 8.63 -3.56 -12.80
N LEU A 139 9.08 -4.31 -13.83
CA LEU A 139 9.36 -3.74 -15.14
C LEU A 139 8.12 -3.02 -15.70
N LEU A 140 6.97 -3.68 -15.64
CA LEU A 140 5.69 -3.13 -16.10
C LEU A 140 5.29 -1.88 -15.29
N GLY A 141 5.52 -1.87 -13.97
CA GLY A 141 5.26 -0.71 -13.13
C GLY A 141 6.10 0.50 -13.53
N LYS A 142 7.40 0.30 -13.80
CA LYS A 142 8.32 1.35 -14.28
C LYS A 142 7.92 1.85 -15.67
N GLN A 143 7.59 0.96 -16.61
CA GLN A 143 7.13 1.31 -17.93
C GLN A 143 5.85 2.14 -17.88
N ASN A 144 4.87 1.74 -17.05
CA ASN A 144 3.63 2.48 -16.86
C ASN A 144 3.88 3.86 -16.25
N ALA A 145 4.73 3.98 -15.25
CA ALA A 145 5.09 5.26 -14.64
C ALA A 145 5.74 6.21 -15.66
N THR A 146 6.70 5.72 -16.45
CA THR A 146 7.34 6.47 -17.54
C THR A 146 6.31 6.90 -18.59
N THR A 147 5.44 5.99 -19.02
CA THR A 147 4.35 6.26 -19.97
C THR A 147 3.46 7.40 -19.48
N MET A 148 2.97 7.29 -18.25
CA MET A 148 2.09 8.31 -17.66
C MET A 148 2.77 9.67 -17.55
N ALA A 149 4.01 9.72 -17.12
CA ALA A 149 4.78 10.96 -16.98
C ALA A 149 4.98 11.63 -18.35
N VAL A 150 5.46 10.89 -19.35
CA VAL A 150 5.69 11.44 -20.70
C VAL A 150 4.38 11.94 -21.33
N GLN A 151 3.30 11.16 -21.23
CA GLN A 151 2.01 11.54 -21.77
C GLN A 151 1.43 12.79 -21.06
N ALA A 152 1.60 12.90 -19.73
CA ALA A 152 1.16 14.07 -18.98
C ALA A 152 1.91 15.34 -19.42
N VAL A 153 3.25 15.27 -19.52
CA VAL A 153 4.09 16.37 -20.03
C VAL A 153 3.72 16.72 -21.46
N ALA A 154 3.52 15.73 -22.33
CA ALA A 154 3.14 15.93 -23.72
C ALA A 154 1.80 16.68 -23.83
N ARG A 155 0.80 16.31 -23.05
CA ARG A 155 -0.50 17.02 -23.01
C ARG A 155 -0.36 18.44 -22.51
N PHE A 156 0.45 18.66 -21.46
CA PHE A 156 0.67 19.99 -20.89
C PHE A 156 1.33 20.94 -21.91
N PHE A 157 2.33 20.45 -22.66
CA PHE A 157 3.05 21.25 -23.65
C PHE A 157 2.47 21.18 -25.07
N GLY A 158 1.40 20.42 -25.29
CA GLY A 158 0.75 20.31 -26.62
C GLY A 158 1.63 19.60 -27.65
N ILE A 159 2.25 18.47 -27.29
CA ILE A 159 3.12 17.65 -28.16
C ILE A 159 2.35 16.38 -28.58
N PRO A 160 1.58 16.42 -29.69
CA PRO A 160 0.69 15.32 -30.06
C PRO A 160 1.41 13.98 -30.33
N GLU A 161 2.64 14.03 -30.81
CA GLU A 161 3.46 12.87 -31.17
C GLU A 161 3.76 11.97 -29.98
N LEU A 162 3.63 12.49 -28.74
CA LEU A 162 3.89 11.78 -27.50
C LEU A 162 2.61 11.44 -26.70
N TYR A 163 1.42 11.74 -27.21
CA TYR A 163 0.16 11.47 -26.48
C TYR A 163 -0.07 9.97 -26.24
N ASP A 164 0.39 9.14 -27.18
CA ASP A 164 0.29 7.68 -27.11
C ASP A 164 1.66 7.03 -26.87
N PHE A 165 2.60 7.78 -26.29
CA PHE A 165 3.93 7.28 -25.98
C PHE A 165 3.84 5.99 -25.16
N LYS A 166 4.61 4.98 -25.60
CA LYS A 166 4.91 3.76 -24.85
C LYS A 166 6.40 3.53 -24.88
N PRO A 167 7.03 3.17 -23.74
CA PRO A 167 8.44 2.75 -23.77
C PRO A 167 8.59 1.56 -24.71
N LEU A 168 9.72 1.45 -25.38
CA LEU A 168 10.06 0.25 -26.12
C LEU A 168 10.04 -0.93 -25.14
N ASP A 169 9.37 -2.01 -25.55
CA ASP A 169 9.43 -3.26 -24.78
C ASP A 169 10.91 -3.68 -24.72
N ALA A 170 11.51 -3.51 -23.56
CA ALA A 170 12.74 -4.21 -23.28
C ALA A 170 12.36 -5.70 -23.37
N ASP A 171 13.00 -6.41 -24.31
CA ASP A 171 12.74 -7.80 -24.65
C ASP A 171 12.21 -8.59 -23.45
N SER A 172 10.98 -9.03 -23.54
CA SER A 172 10.27 -9.80 -22.51
C SER A 172 10.75 -11.26 -22.47
N ALA A 173 12.03 -11.47 -22.71
CA ALA A 173 12.69 -12.77 -22.57
C ALA A 173 13.02 -13.07 -21.09
N HIS A 174 12.06 -12.85 -20.20
CA HIS A 174 12.13 -13.44 -18.88
C HIS A 174 11.23 -14.65 -18.87
N GLU A 175 11.85 -15.82 -18.93
CA GLU A 175 11.15 -17.06 -18.60
C GLU A 175 10.51 -16.93 -17.21
N PRO A 176 9.26 -17.36 -17.03
CA PRO A 176 8.64 -17.30 -15.72
C PRO A 176 9.47 -18.10 -14.73
N VAL A 177 9.88 -17.48 -13.63
CA VAL A 177 10.50 -18.19 -12.51
C VAL A 177 9.41 -19.03 -11.86
N LEU A 178 9.42 -20.34 -12.11
CA LEU A 178 8.59 -21.29 -11.41
C LEU A 178 9.18 -21.50 -10.01
N LEU A 179 8.53 -20.91 -9.01
CA LEU A 179 8.84 -21.23 -7.60
C LEU A 179 8.22 -22.59 -7.30
N ASP A 180 9.06 -23.59 -7.09
CA ASP A 180 8.62 -24.87 -6.52
C ASP A 180 8.40 -24.67 -5.01
N LEU A 181 7.14 -24.53 -4.62
CA LEU A 181 6.72 -24.37 -3.22
C LEU A 181 6.62 -25.72 -2.48
N LYS A 182 7.15 -26.78 -3.05
CA LYS A 182 7.26 -28.08 -2.40
C LYS A 182 8.64 -28.22 -1.75
N GLY A 183 8.75 -27.69 -0.53
CA GLY A 183 9.83 -27.93 0.40
C GLY A 183 9.30 -28.61 1.64
#